data_fa3d957a99878d916e7591faf513fe6a
#
_entry.id   fa3d957a99878d916e7591faf513fe6a
#
_cell.length_a   1.000
_cell.length_b   1.000
_cell.length_c   1.000
_cell.angle_alpha   90.00
_cell.angle_beta   90.00
_cell.angle_gamma   90.00
#
_symmetry.space_group_name_H-M   'P 1'
#
loop_
_entity.id
_entity.type
_entity.pdbx_description
1 polymer ?
#
loop_
_entity_poly.entity_id
_entity_poly.type
_entity_poly.pdbx_seq_one_letter_code
_entity_poly.pdbx_strand_id
1 'polypeptide(L)'
;MIKKIKVNPDKVGADIFFFQEIDLMALPNPRIVPLFGPNGVGKSTLINGIQQYFEAVKYLQRKNENEVDTILDVLNPDYKFVNHLDRIGLTLEYDKEKFSLYTYRNSEDNFRNRKVRSVNESFDPAYLVYRMNAQSVSEGQSIVYSAFDLLDGLKPGKKMFGDTDSALLVLLDELDSGMSIDNIDIAMRKLKRAVTTREKIQVFLSFNSPRVLKHFPYVISMYDGKVKEMHTDDDMMVEIQVNSKLFDKARKKSNGRPKIFQ
;
A
#
# COMPACT_ATOMS: atom_id res chain seq x y z
N MET A 1 -6.73 12.56 5.03
CA MET A 1 -6.79 11.08 5.23
C MET A 1 -7.88 10.48 4.36
N ILE A 2 -7.66 9.27 3.84
CA ILE A 2 -8.70 8.49 3.15
C ILE A 2 -9.67 8.00 4.21
N LYS A 3 -10.97 8.17 3.98
CA LYS A 3 -12.04 7.76 4.90
C LYS A 3 -12.76 6.52 4.39
N LYS A 4 -12.92 6.42 3.06
CA LYS A 4 -13.67 5.36 2.43
C LYS A 4 -13.11 5.01 1.06
N ILE A 5 -13.15 3.74 0.71
CA ILE A 5 -12.77 3.21 -0.60
C ILE A 5 -13.98 2.49 -1.17
N LYS A 6 -14.40 2.87 -2.37
CA LYS A 6 -15.50 2.21 -3.09
C LYS A 6 -14.97 1.57 -4.37
N VAL A 7 -15.50 0.40 -4.70
CA VAL A 7 -15.25 -0.29 -5.95
C VAL A 7 -16.46 -0.11 -6.85
N ASN A 8 -16.24 0.42 -8.05
CA ASN A 8 -17.31 0.54 -9.04
C ASN A 8 -17.48 -0.80 -9.77
N PRO A 9 -18.59 -1.51 -9.58
CA PRO A 9 -18.80 -2.85 -10.14
C PRO A 9 -18.89 -2.86 -11.68
N ASP A 10 -19.18 -1.71 -12.29
CA ASP A 10 -19.33 -1.62 -13.75
C ASP A 10 -17.98 -1.48 -14.49
N LYS A 11 -16.90 -1.34 -13.76
CA LYS A 11 -15.55 -1.21 -14.32
C LYS A 11 -14.84 -2.56 -14.44
N VAL A 12 -14.03 -2.71 -15.48
CA VAL A 12 -13.37 -3.97 -15.87
C VAL A 12 -12.49 -4.56 -14.75
N GLY A 13 -11.95 -3.75 -13.86
CA GLY A 13 -11.13 -4.19 -12.72
C GLY A 13 -11.90 -4.51 -11.46
N ALA A 14 -13.21 -4.28 -11.42
CA ALA A 14 -14.03 -4.50 -10.21
C ALA A 14 -14.05 -5.97 -9.76
N ASP A 15 -13.94 -6.89 -10.72
CA ASP A 15 -13.94 -8.34 -10.45
C ASP A 15 -12.72 -8.84 -9.66
N ILE A 16 -11.68 -8.00 -9.49
CA ILE A 16 -10.48 -8.33 -8.73
C ILE A 16 -10.77 -8.22 -7.23
N PHE A 17 -11.72 -7.36 -6.85
CA PHE A 17 -12.07 -7.13 -5.46
C PHE A 17 -13.33 -7.91 -5.08
N PHE A 18 -13.31 -8.52 -3.90
CA PHE A 18 -14.42 -9.25 -3.33
C PHE A 18 -15.40 -8.36 -2.56
N PHE A 19 -14.94 -7.14 -2.21
CA PHE A 19 -15.71 -6.14 -1.50
C PHE A 19 -16.19 -5.03 -2.45
N GLN A 20 -17.28 -4.37 -2.07
CA GLN A 20 -17.79 -3.19 -2.78
C GLN A 20 -17.32 -1.89 -2.14
N GLU A 21 -17.13 -1.90 -0.83
CA GLU A 21 -16.76 -0.73 -0.05
C GLU A 21 -15.89 -1.12 1.15
N ILE A 22 -14.95 -0.25 1.50
CA ILE A 22 -14.19 -0.28 2.75
C ILE A 22 -14.44 1.04 3.47
N ASP A 23 -14.99 0.97 4.67
CA ASP A 23 -15.10 2.12 5.58
C ASP A 23 -13.92 2.10 6.56
N LEU A 24 -12.96 2.98 6.35
CA LEU A 24 -11.76 3.06 7.18
C LEU A 24 -12.05 3.70 8.54
N MET A 25 -13.15 4.43 8.67
CA MET A 25 -13.56 5.05 9.94
C MET A 25 -14.07 4.02 10.93
N ALA A 26 -14.37 2.80 10.49
CA ALA A 26 -14.70 1.67 11.37
C ALA A 26 -13.48 1.10 12.12
N LEU A 27 -12.23 1.43 11.69
CA LEU A 27 -11.02 1.06 12.42
C LEU A 27 -10.88 1.89 13.71
N PRO A 28 -10.46 1.29 14.83
CA PRO A 28 -10.16 2.03 16.07
C PRO A 28 -9.08 3.10 15.87
N ASN A 29 -8.16 2.88 14.94
CA ASN A 29 -7.18 3.86 14.51
C ASN A 29 -7.08 3.90 12.98
N PRO A 30 -7.83 4.77 12.30
CA PRO A 30 -7.84 4.84 10.84
C PRO A 30 -6.52 5.37 10.23
N ARG A 31 -5.57 5.78 11.07
CA ARG A 31 -4.23 6.17 10.62
C ARG A 31 -3.34 4.97 10.28
N ILE A 32 -3.69 3.78 10.75
CA ILE A 32 -3.03 2.53 10.37
C ILE A 32 -4.09 1.60 9.82
N VAL A 33 -3.94 1.19 8.58
CA VAL A 33 -4.88 0.36 7.83
C VAL A 33 -4.19 -0.95 7.44
N PRO A 34 -4.20 -1.97 8.31
CA PRO A 34 -3.66 -3.26 7.98
C PRO A 34 -4.63 -4.01 7.05
N LEU A 35 -4.11 -4.49 5.92
CA LEU A 35 -4.87 -5.24 4.89
C LEU A 35 -4.59 -6.72 5.04
N PHE A 36 -5.62 -7.50 5.34
CA PHE A 36 -5.53 -8.94 5.52
C PHE A 36 -6.19 -9.72 4.38
N GLY A 37 -5.58 -10.82 4.03
CA GLY A 37 -6.09 -11.80 3.08
C GLY A 37 -4.95 -12.61 2.45
N PRO A 38 -5.25 -13.77 1.85
CA PRO A 38 -4.23 -14.63 1.23
C PRO A 38 -3.58 -13.97 0.03
N ASN A 39 -2.52 -14.60 -0.47
CA ASN A 39 -1.87 -14.16 -1.71
C ASN A 39 -2.86 -14.22 -2.87
N GLY A 40 -2.86 -13.19 -3.71
CA GLY A 40 -3.76 -13.06 -4.86
C GLY A 40 -5.17 -12.53 -4.54
N VAL A 41 -5.48 -12.15 -3.28
CA VAL A 41 -6.79 -11.55 -2.92
C VAL A 41 -6.92 -10.07 -3.31
N GLY A 42 -5.85 -9.46 -3.83
CA GLY A 42 -5.88 -8.08 -4.31
C GLY A 42 -5.29 -7.03 -3.36
N LYS A 43 -4.54 -7.41 -2.30
CA LYS A 43 -3.88 -6.44 -1.39
C LYS A 43 -2.97 -5.46 -2.14
N SER A 44 -2.01 -5.99 -2.90
CA SER A 44 -1.09 -5.18 -3.71
C SER A 44 -1.81 -4.41 -4.81
N THR A 45 -2.88 -4.98 -5.37
CA THR A 45 -3.71 -4.29 -6.37
C THR A 45 -4.42 -3.08 -5.76
N LEU A 46 -4.94 -3.20 -4.54
CA LEU A 46 -5.56 -2.07 -3.83
C LEU A 46 -4.53 -0.98 -3.53
N ILE A 47 -3.34 -1.35 -3.01
CA ILE A 47 -2.24 -0.41 -2.75
C ILE A 47 -1.83 0.31 -4.03
N ASN A 48 -1.66 -0.42 -5.14
CA ASN A 48 -1.34 0.15 -6.44
C ASN A 48 -2.44 1.07 -6.97
N GLY A 49 -3.70 0.69 -6.80
CA GLY A 49 -4.84 1.50 -7.19
C GLY A 49 -4.90 2.83 -6.43
N ILE A 50 -4.66 2.81 -5.12
CA ILE A 50 -4.58 4.02 -4.30
C ILE A 50 -3.41 4.91 -4.77
N GLN A 51 -2.23 4.32 -5.01
CA GLN A 51 -1.08 5.06 -5.52
C GLN A 51 -1.40 5.77 -6.84
N GLN A 52 -1.92 5.04 -7.81
CA GLN A 52 -2.23 5.58 -9.14
C GLN A 52 -3.31 6.64 -9.11
N TYR A 53 -4.33 6.47 -8.25
CA TYR A 53 -5.35 7.48 -8.05
C TYR A 53 -4.73 8.82 -7.65
N PHE A 54 -3.84 8.83 -6.65
CA PHE A 54 -3.23 10.08 -6.20
C PHE A 54 -2.14 10.61 -7.13
N GLU A 55 -1.46 9.78 -7.88
CA GLU A 55 -0.56 10.22 -8.95
C GLU A 55 -1.33 10.93 -10.07
N ALA A 56 -2.50 10.40 -10.46
CA ALA A 56 -3.39 11.05 -11.41
C ALA A 56 -3.93 12.39 -10.88
N VAL A 57 -4.39 12.44 -9.62
CA VAL A 57 -4.84 13.68 -8.99
C VAL A 57 -3.73 14.74 -8.98
N LYS A 58 -2.49 14.38 -8.62
CA LYS A 58 -1.34 15.30 -8.66
C LYS A 58 -1.03 15.81 -10.06
N TYR A 59 -1.13 14.93 -11.06
CA TYR A 59 -0.91 15.30 -12.45
C TYR A 59 -1.93 16.34 -12.92
N LEU A 60 -3.21 16.12 -12.59
CA LEU A 60 -4.29 17.04 -12.96
C LEU A 60 -4.18 18.40 -12.26
N GLN A 61 -3.85 18.40 -10.97
CA GLN A 61 -3.61 19.64 -10.21
C GLN A 61 -2.48 20.48 -10.83
N ARG A 62 -1.45 19.87 -11.38
CA ARG A 62 -0.37 20.57 -12.09
C ARG A 62 -0.80 21.13 -13.44
N LYS A 63 -1.77 20.50 -14.10
CA LYS A 63 -2.21 20.87 -15.44
C LYS A 63 -3.34 21.92 -15.45
N ASN A 64 -4.25 21.86 -14.47
CA ASN A 64 -5.37 22.80 -14.33
C ASN A 64 -5.64 23.05 -12.84
N GLU A 65 -5.30 24.23 -12.34
CA GLU A 65 -5.48 24.55 -10.92
C GLU A 65 -6.95 24.60 -10.46
N ASN A 66 -7.95 24.49 -11.35
CA ASN A 66 -9.35 24.79 -11.04
C ASN A 66 -10.41 23.71 -11.35
N GLU A 67 -10.09 22.55 -11.94
CA GLU A 67 -11.13 21.56 -12.30
C GLU A 67 -10.75 20.13 -11.90
N VAL A 68 -11.02 19.78 -10.64
CA VAL A 68 -10.79 18.43 -10.11
C VAL A 68 -12.02 17.50 -10.27
N ASP A 69 -13.18 18.03 -10.62
CA ASP A 69 -14.42 17.24 -10.68
C ASP A 69 -14.62 16.45 -11.99
N THR A 70 -13.79 16.66 -13.00
CA THR A 70 -13.87 15.97 -14.30
C THR A 70 -12.59 15.21 -14.64
N ILE A 71 -12.08 14.42 -13.71
CA ILE A 71 -10.88 13.57 -13.93
C ILE A 71 -11.05 12.66 -15.16
N LEU A 72 -12.27 12.26 -15.49
CA LEU A 72 -12.55 11.33 -16.58
C LEU A 72 -12.61 12.00 -17.96
N ASP A 73 -12.97 13.30 -18.04
CA ASP A 73 -13.19 13.98 -19.32
C ASP A 73 -11.93 14.66 -19.88
N VAL A 74 -10.91 14.92 -19.05
CA VAL A 74 -9.72 15.69 -19.41
C VAL A 74 -8.55 14.81 -19.86
N LEU A 75 -8.65 13.50 -19.68
CA LEU A 75 -7.52 12.62 -19.88
C LEU A 75 -7.50 12.05 -21.30
N ASN A 76 -6.50 12.52 -22.05
CA ASN A 76 -6.13 11.97 -23.36
C ASN A 76 -6.12 10.43 -23.28
N PRO A 77 -6.88 9.71 -24.14
CA PRO A 77 -6.96 8.24 -24.12
C PRO A 77 -5.61 7.52 -24.27
N ASP A 78 -4.57 8.21 -24.73
CA ASP A 78 -3.22 7.70 -24.82
C ASP A 78 -2.45 7.67 -23.49
N TYR A 79 -3.01 8.21 -22.40
CA TYR A 79 -2.34 8.20 -21.10
C TYR A 79 -2.60 6.87 -20.34
N LYS A 80 -1.56 6.05 -20.21
CA LYS A 80 -1.59 4.75 -19.51
C LYS A 80 -2.20 4.81 -18.09
N PHE A 81 -2.08 5.95 -17.40
CA PHE A 81 -2.59 6.14 -16.04
C PHE A 81 -4.11 6.11 -15.94
N VAL A 82 -4.80 6.78 -16.85
CA VAL A 82 -6.26 6.85 -16.83
C VAL A 82 -6.91 5.54 -17.17
N ASN A 83 -6.37 4.88 -18.19
CA ASN A 83 -6.81 3.53 -18.54
C ASN A 83 -6.68 2.57 -17.36
N HIS A 84 -5.76 2.82 -16.43
CA HIS A 84 -5.56 1.96 -15.28
C HIS A 84 -6.53 2.29 -14.12
N LEU A 85 -6.80 3.57 -13.84
CA LEU A 85 -7.82 3.99 -12.87
C LEU A 85 -9.23 3.58 -13.32
N ASP A 86 -9.51 3.78 -14.60
CA ASP A 86 -10.77 3.37 -15.21
C ASP A 86 -10.93 1.83 -15.21
N ARG A 87 -9.83 1.09 -15.29
CA ARG A 87 -9.82 -0.37 -15.19
C ARG A 87 -9.95 -0.87 -13.75
N ILE A 88 -9.32 -0.21 -12.76
CA ILE A 88 -9.39 -0.64 -11.36
C ILE A 88 -10.73 -0.24 -10.73
N GLY A 89 -11.37 0.83 -11.22
CA GLY A 89 -12.69 1.24 -10.76
C GLY A 89 -12.76 1.65 -9.30
N LEU A 90 -11.68 2.23 -8.72
CA LEU A 90 -11.68 2.72 -7.35
C LEU A 90 -12.13 4.17 -7.28
N THR A 91 -12.95 4.47 -6.28
CA THR A 91 -13.30 5.82 -5.87
C THR A 91 -12.90 6.02 -4.41
N LEU A 92 -12.18 7.11 -4.12
CA LEU A 92 -11.68 7.40 -2.78
C LEU A 92 -12.40 8.63 -2.20
N GLU A 93 -12.98 8.47 -1.01
CA GLU A 93 -13.44 9.60 -0.20
C GLU A 93 -12.32 9.99 0.76
N TYR A 94 -11.78 11.20 0.67
CA TYR A 94 -10.65 11.66 1.47
C TYR A 94 -10.72 13.16 1.77
N ASP A 95 -9.98 13.59 2.80
CA ASP A 95 -9.83 15.01 3.10
C ASP A 95 -9.00 15.69 2.00
N LYS A 96 -9.48 16.81 1.43
CA LYS A 96 -8.83 17.56 0.35
C LYS A 96 -7.52 18.28 0.79
N GLU A 97 -6.86 17.84 1.85
CA GLU A 97 -5.57 18.37 2.26
C GLU A 97 -4.46 17.95 1.29
N LYS A 98 -3.50 18.83 1.07
CA LYS A 98 -2.25 18.49 0.36
C LYS A 98 -1.51 17.45 1.18
N PHE A 99 -1.09 16.37 0.55
CA PHE A 99 -0.29 15.34 1.21
C PHE A 99 0.84 14.85 0.30
N SER A 100 1.87 14.33 0.94
CA SER A 100 2.93 13.60 0.28
C SER A 100 2.57 12.12 0.22
N LEU A 101 2.80 11.47 -0.93
CA LEU A 101 2.60 10.04 -1.11
C LEU A 101 3.96 9.36 -1.10
N TYR A 102 4.06 8.30 -0.32
CA TYR A 102 5.20 7.40 -0.31
C TYR A 102 4.75 5.96 -0.46
N THR A 103 5.40 5.21 -1.34
CA THR A 103 5.12 3.79 -1.57
C THR A 103 6.40 2.99 -1.37
N TYR A 104 6.28 1.89 -0.63
CA TYR A 104 7.31 0.87 -0.48
C TYR A 104 6.75 -0.48 -0.88
N ARG A 105 7.47 -1.18 -1.76
CA ARG A 105 7.19 -2.56 -2.16
C ARG A 105 8.42 -3.40 -1.91
N ASN A 106 8.29 -4.42 -1.09
CA ASN A 106 9.42 -5.26 -0.75
C ASN A 106 10.08 -5.90 -1.99
N SER A 107 9.29 -6.30 -2.98
CA SER A 107 9.79 -6.89 -4.23
C SER A 107 10.63 -5.93 -5.09
N GLU A 108 10.40 -4.61 -5.00
CA GLU A 108 11.00 -3.61 -5.87
C GLU A 108 12.00 -2.70 -5.14
N ASP A 109 11.70 -2.36 -3.88
CA ASP A 109 12.39 -1.32 -3.12
C ASP A 109 13.42 -1.87 -2.12
N ASN A 110 13.57 -3.20 -1.99
CA ASN A 110 14.66 -3.74 -1.19
C ASN A 110 16.00 -3.41 -1.85
N PHE A 111 17.05 -3.29 -1.05
CA PHE A 111 18.35 -2.79 -1.49
C PHE A 111 18.95 -3.52 -2.71
N ARG A 112 18.65 -4.82 -2.87
CA ARG A 112 19.15 -5.60 -4.00
C ARG A 112 18.38 -5.33 -5.29
N ASN A 113 17.08 -5.08 -5.18
CA ASN A 113 16.17 -4.95 -6.32
C ASN A 113 15.93 -3.49 -6.71
N ARG A 114 16.32 -2.54 -5.84
CA ARG A 114 16.11 -1.12 -6.08
C ARG A 114 16.79 -0.67 -7.35
N LYS A 115 15.97 -0.33 -8.34
CA LYS A 115 16.43 0.29 -9.58
C LYS A 115 16.82 1.74 -9.33
N VAL A 116 17.88 2.19 -9.98
CA VAL A 116 18.27 3.61 -9.99
C VAL A 116 17.12 4.42 -10.61
N ARG A 117 16.58 5.35 -9.84
CA ARG A 117 15.41 6.15 -10.28
C ARG A 117 15.80 7.36 -11.13
N SER A 118 17.05 7.81 -11.05
CA SER A 118 17.56 8.92 -11.86
C SER A 118 19.05 8.80 -12.10
N VAL A 119 19.53 9.48 -13.16
CA VAL A 119 20.98 9.56 -13.48
C VAL A 119 21.75 10.21 -12.31
N ASN A 120 21.18 11.24 -11.69
CA ASN A 120 21.81 11.92 -10.55
C ASN A 120 21.96 10.99 -9.33
N GLU A 121 20.99 10.11 -9.07
CA GLU A 121 21.07 9.13 -7.98
C GLU A 121 22.18 8.10 -8.22
N SER A 122 22.49 7.76 -9.47
CA SER A 122 23.56 6.80 -9.81
C SER A 122 24.97 7.35 -9.56
N PHE A 123 25.13 8.66 -9.49
CA PHE A 123 26.42 9.34 -9.21
C PHE A 123 26.52 9.85 -7.76
N ASP A 124 25.49 9.67 -6.92
CA ASP A 124 25.56 10.02 -5.52
C ASP A 124 26.50 9.04 -4.79
N PRO A 125 27.61 9.54 -4.19
CA PRO A 125 28.56 8.70 -3.44
C PRO A 125 27.89 7.93 -2.30
N ALA A 126 26.89 8.53 -1.63
CA ALA A 126 26.14 7.87 -0.57
C ALA A 126 25.34 6.68 -1.11
N TYR A 127 24.73 6.81 -2.32
CA TYR A 127 24.04 5.74 -3.01
C TYR A 127 25.00 4.62 -3.43
N LEU A 128 26.20 4.94 -3.92
CA LEU A 128 27.20 3.95 -4.30
C LEU A 128 27.69 3.14 -3.10
N VAL A 129 28.03 3.80 -1.99
CA VAL A 129 28.40 3.12 -0.72
C VAL A 129 27.26 2.25 -0.24
N TYR A 130 26.04 2.74 -0.28
CA TYR A 130 24.84 2.00 0.09
C TYR A 130 24.63 0.75 -0.78
N ARG A 131 24.82 0.85 -2.09
CA ARG A 131 24.70 -0.26 -3.01
C ARG A 131 25.81 -1.30 -2.81
N MET A 132 27.03 -0.88 -2.56
CA MET A 132 28.14 -1.78 -2.24
C MET A 132 27.87 -2.55 -0.94
N ASN A 133 27.38 -1.90 0.09
CA ASN A 133 27.00 -2.54 1.35
C ASN A 133 25.82 -3.50 1.16
N ALA A 134 24.84 -3.15 0.33
CA ALA A 134 23.70 -4.02 0.03
C ALA A 134 24.09 -5.30 -0.73
N GLN A 135 25.14 -5.24 -1.55
CA GLN A 135 25.67 -6.43 -2.24
C GLN A 135 26.44 -7.36 -1.30
N SER A 136 26.99 -6.85 -0.21
CA SER A 136 27.77 -7.61 0.79
C SER A 136 26.92 -8.27 1.87
N VAL A 137 25.63 -7.95 1.97
CA VAL A 137 24.73 -8.51 2.98
C VAL A 137 23.80 -9.58 2.38
N SER A 138 23.28 -10.47 3.22
CA SER A 138 22.28 -11.44 2.79
C SER A 138 20.98 -10.77 2.35
N GLU A 139 20.15 -11.46 1.56
CA GLU A 139 18.87 -10.93 1.10
C GLU A 139 17.96 -10.50 2.26
N GLY A 140 17.85 -11.35 3.29
CA GLY A 140 17.07 -11.02 4.48
C GLY A 140 17.58 -9.78 5.23
N GLN A 141 18.92 -9.61 5.33
CA GLN A 141 19.50 -8.40 5.91
C GLN A 141 19.20 -7.16 5.06
N SER A 142 19.27 -7.28 3.74
CA SER A 142 18.95 -6.19 2.81
C SER A 142 17.50 -5.71 2.99
N ILE A 143 16.54 -6.64 3.12
CA ILE A 143 15.14 -6.35 3.37
C ILE A 143 14.97 -5.59 4.70
N VAL A 144 15.58 -6.08 5.77
CA VAL A 144 15.50 -5.47 7.10
C VAL A 144 16.07 -4.05 7.11
N TYR A 145 17.24 -3.84 6.48
CA TYR A 145 17.85 -2.51 6.39
C TYR A 145 16.97 -1.54 5.61
N SER A 146 16.43 -1.96 4.46
CA SER A 146 15.52 -1.11 3.66
C SER A 146 14.29 -0.70 4.45
N ALA A 147 13.66 -1.65 5.12
CA ALA A 147 12.46 -1.40 5.89
C ALA A 147 12.73 -0.50 7.11
N PHE A 148 13.85 -0.72 7.81
CA PHE A 148 14.19 0.07 9.00
C PHE A 148 14.58 1.50 8.63
N ASP A 149 15.34 1.69 7.55
CA ASP A 149 15.68 3.01 7.05
C ASP A 149 14.43 3.81 6.65
N LEU A 150 13.52 3.16 5.94
CA LEU A 150 12.20 3.72 5.64
C LEU A 150 11.46 4.16 6.92
N LEU A 151 11.30 3.25 7.87
CA LEU A 151 10.54 3.51 9.10
C LEU A 151 11.18 4.58 9.97
N ASP A 152 12.51 4.66 9.98
CA ASP A 152 13.24 5.73 10.65
C ASP A 152 13.08 7.07 9.91
N GLY A 153 12.93 7.03 8.58
CA GLY A 153 12.62 8.22 7.76
C GLY A 153 11.23 8.79 8.02
N LEU A 154 10.25 7.97 8.47
CA LEU A 154 8.90 8.45 8.80
C LEU A 154 8.84 9.33 10.05
N LYS A 155 9.90 9.35 10.88
CA LYS A 155 9.94 10.15 12.10
C LYS A 155 9.91 11.66 11.78
N PRO A 156 9.29 12.47 12.64
CA PRO A 156 9.30 13.92 12.49
C PRO A 156 10.73 14.48 12.40
N GLY A 157 10.91 15.54 11.61
CA GLY A 157 12.21 16.22 11.46
C GLY A 157 13.21 15.56 10.50
N LYS A 158 12.87 14.43 9.89
CA LYS A 158 13.66 13.87 8.80
C LYS A 158 13.26 14.50 7.47
N LYS A 159 14.24 15.08 6.75
CA LYS A 159 14.03 15.75 5.45
C LYS A 159 13.48 14.82 4.34
N MET A 160 13.51 13.51 4.56
CA MET A 160 13.14 12.49 3.56
C MET A 160 11.68 12.59 3.09
N PHE A 161 10.77 13.09 3.93
CA PHE A 161 9.33 13.17 3.62
C PHE A 161 8.75 14.58 3.70
N GLY A 162 9.57 15.60 3.49
CA GLY A 162 9.13 17.00 3.46
C GLY A 162 8.84 17.57 4.85
N ASP A 163 8.11 18.69 4.87
CA ASP A 163 7.79 19.42 6.09
C ASP A 163 6.94 18.56 7.04
N THR A 164 7.18 18.66 8.34
CA THR A 164 6.47 17.92 9.39
C THR A 164 4.97 18.22 9.40
N ASP A 165 4.58 19.36 8.87
CA ASP A 165 3.18 19.83 8.85
C ASP A 165 2.36 19.31 7.65
N SER A 166 3.02 18.78 6.62
CA SER A 166 2.31 18.18 5.49
C SER A 166 1.76 16.80 5.85
N ALA A 167 0.53 16.53 5.44
CA ALA A 167 -0.05 15.20 5.56
C ALA A 167 0.77 14.18 4.75
N LEU A 168 0.92 12.96 5.27
CA LEU A 168 1.69 11.89 4.66
C LEU A 168 0.82 10.65 4.49
N LEU A 169 0.69 10.17 3.26
CA LEU A 169 0.11 8.88 2.94
C LEU A 169 1.23 7.88 2.62
N VAL A 170 1.29 6.80 3.36
CA VAL A 170 2.32 5.76 3.23
C VAL A 170 1.65 4.46 2.82
N LEU A 171 2.14 3.87 1.74
CA LEU A 171 1.65 2.60 1.20
C LEU A 171 2.78 1.56 1.33
N LEU A 172 2.60 0.58 2.21
CA LEU A 172 3.58 -0.47 2.51
C LEU A 172 3.05 -1.81 2.00
N ASP A 173 3.67 -2.32 0.95
CA ASP A 173 3.30 -3.61 0.38
C ASP A 173 4.28 -4.70 0.79
N GLU A 174 3.77 -5.69 1.54
CA GLU A 174 4.52 -6.86 2.04
C GLU A 174 5.77 -6.47 2.85
N LEU A 175 5.65 -5.47 3.75
CA LEU A 175 6.78 -5.01 4.56
C LEU A 175 7.43 -6.14 5.39
N ASP A 176 6.64 -7.13 5.80
CA ASP A 176 7.05 -8.27 6.64
C ASP A 176 7.68 -9.42 5.84
N SER A 177 7.59 -9.41 4.53
CA SER A 177 8.06 -10.50 3.67
C SER A 177 9.59 -10.63 3.73
N GLY A 178 10.07 -11.85 4.00
CA GLY A 178 11.49 -12.15 4.11
C GLY A 178 12.16 -11.71 5.43
N MET A 179 11.39 -11.23 6.41
CA MET A 179 11.89 -10.87 7.74
C MET A 179 11.75 -12.03 8.73
N SER A 180 12.69 -12.11 9.68
CA SER A 180 12.51 -12.93 10.87
C SER A 180 11.43 -12.35 11.79
N ILE A 181 10.85 -13.19 12.66
CA ILE A 181 9.82 -12.81 13.62
C ILE A 181 10.24 -11.60 14.46
N ASP A 182 11.50 -11.59 14.95
CA ASP A 182 12.01 -10.50 15.78
C ASP A 182 12.11 -9.19 15.00
N ASN A 183 12.52 -9.25 13.73
CA ASN A 183 12.59 -8.09 12.86
C ASN A 183 11.21 -7.54 12.52
N ILE A 184 10.20 -8.40 12.35
CA ILE A 184 8.81 -7.97 12.18
C ILE A 184 8.34 -7.21 13.43
N ASP A 185 8.60 -7.74 14.64
CA ASP A 185 8.24 -7.05 15.88
C ASP A 185 8.90 -5.68 16.00
N ILE A 186 10.18 -5.57 15.62
CA ILE A 186 10.89 -4.28 15.63
C ILE A 186 10.28 -3.32 14.60
N ALA A 187 10.03 -3.79 13.37
CA ALA A 187 9.44 -2.99 12.30
C ALA A 187 8.06 -2.44 12.71
N MET A 188 7.19 -3.30 13.26
CA MET A 188 5.85 -2.89 13.69
C MET A 188 5.88 -1.90 14.85
N ARG A 189 6.80 -2.06 15.81
CA ARG A 189 7.00 -1.06 16.88
C ARG A 189 7.49 0.28 16.34
N LYS A 190 8.43 0.27 15.38
CA LYS A 190 8.90 1.50 14.70
C LYS A 190 7.75 2.19 13.96
N LEU A 191 6.94 1.43 13.22
CA LEU A 191 5.77 1.95 12.50
C LEU A 191 4.77 2.58 13.46
N LYS A 192 4.39 1.88 14.53
CA LYS A 192 3.48 2.38 15.56
C LYS A 192 3.99 3.68 16.16
N ARG A 193 5.28 3.75 16.48
CA ARG A 193 5.92 4.97 17.01
C ARG A 193 5.86 6.11 15.99
N ALA A 194 6.18 5.87 14.72
CA ALA A 194 6.12 6.89 13.67
C ALA A 194 4.71 7.49 13.53
N VAL A 195 3.68 6.63 13.52
CA VAL A 195 2.27 7.08 13.44
C VAL A 195 1.83 7.82 14.71
N THR A 196 2.33 7.43 15.88
CA THR A 196 2.02 8.13 17.13
C THR A 196 2.64 9.53 17.19
N THR A 197 3.86 9.68 16.68
CA THR A 197 4.62 10.94 16.74
C THR A 197 4.28 11.93 15.63
N ARG A 198 3.66 11.48 14.53
CA ARG A 198 3.26 12.33 13.41
C ARG A 198 1.74 12.36 13.32
N GLU A 199 1.13 13.52 13.57
CA GLU A 199 -0.33 13.65 13.62
C GLU A 199 -1.01 13.41 12.27
N LYS A 200 -0.43 13.96 11.20
CA LYS A 200 -0.99 13.91 9.84
C LYS A 200 -0.35 12.79 9.01
N ILE A 201 -0.49 11.53 9.47
CA ILE A 201 -0.02 10.35 8.74
C ILE A 201 -1.12 9.31 8.63
N GLN A 202 -1.23 8.68 7.45
CA GLN A 202 -2.02 7.46 7.25
C GLN A 202 -1.16 6.42 6.54
N VAL A 203 -1.19 5.19 7.05
CA VAL A 203 -0.38 4.08 6.55
C VAL A 203 -1.28 2.94 6.16
N PHE A 204 -1.20 2.50 4.91
CA PHE A 204 -1.74 1.23 4.46
C PHE A 204 -0.62 0.19 4.52
N LEU A 205 -0.90 -0.94 5.13
CA LEU A 205 0.06 -2.02 5.35
C LEU A 205 -0.52 -3.34 4.87
N SER A 206 -0.02 -3.91 3.77
CA SER A 206 -0.28 -5.31 3.46
C SER A 206 0.74 -6.18 4.18
N PHE A 207 0.29 -7.35 4.63
CA PHE A 207 1.14 -8.28 5.36
C PHE A 207 0.71 -9.73 5.09
N ASN A 208 1.63 -10.66 5.33
CA ASN A 208 1.41 -12.09 5.23
C ASN A 208 1.69 -12.81 6.57
N SER A 209 2.51 -12.21 7.44
CA SER A 209 2.86 -12.81 8.73
C SER A 209 1.81 -12.52 9.80
N PRO A 210 1.29 -13.54 10.49
CA PRO A 210 0.37 -13.37 11.62
C PRO A 210 1.00 -12.57 12.77
N ARG A 211 2.32 -12.47 12.81
CA ARG A 211 3.02 -11.68 13.83
C ARG A 211 2.62 -10.21 13.84
N VAL A 212 2.17 -9.68 12.70
CA VAL A 212 1.66 -8.30 12.58
C VAL A 212 0.43 -8.07 13.43
N LEU A 213 -0.44 -9.09 13.60
CA LEU A 213 -1.68 -9.02 14.41
C LEU A 213 -1.41 -8.69 15.89
N LYS A 214 -0.28 -9.13 16.43
CA LYS A 214 0.14 -8.77 17.79
C LYS A 214 0.24 -7.26 18.00
N HIS A 215 0.53 -6.52 16.94
CA HIS A 215 0.69 -5.07 16.99
C HIS A 215 -0.54 -4.32 16.48
N PHE A 216 -1.27 -4.92 15.53
CA PHE A 216 -2.43 -4.35 14.84
C PHE A 216 -3.53 -5.42 14.71
N PRO A 217 -4.30 -5.65 15.80
CA PRO A 217 -5.30 -6.72 15.80
C PRO A 217 -6.55 -6.40 14.97
N TYR A 218 -6.80 -5.12 14.67
CA TYR A 218 -7.91 -4.71 13.82
C TYR A 218 -7.44 -4.54 12.39
N VAL A 219 -7.95 -5.39 11.49
CA VAL A 219 -7.53 -5.45 10.09
C VAL A 219 -8.73 -5.28 9.16
N ILE A 220 -8.47 -4.82 7.95
CA ILE A 220 -9.46 -4.86 6.86
C ILE A 220 -9.34 -6.22 6.17
N SER A 221 -10.39 -7.01 6.24
CA SER A 221 -10.48 -8.25 5.45
C SER A 221 -10.72 -7.92 3.99
N MET A 222 -9.83 -8.39 3.12
CA MET A 222 -9.94 -8.19 1.68
C MET A 222 -11.03 -9.05 1.04
N TYR A 223 -11.69 -9.93 1.80
CA TYR A 223 -12.80 -10.73 1.33
C TYR A 223 -14.13 -9.97 1.31
N ASP A 224 -14.36 -9.09 2.28
CA ASP A 224 -15.64 -8.40 2.44
C ASP A 224 -15.50 -6.88 2.70
N GLY A 225 -14.28 -6.39 2.78
CA GLY A 225 -13.97 -4.97 3.05
C GLY A 225 -14.25 -4.53 4.50
N LYS A 226 -14.56 -5.47 5.40
CA LYS A 226 -14.94 -5.16 6.77
C LYS A 226 -13.76 -5.22 7.72
N VAL A 227 -13.88 -4.46 8.80
CA VAL A 227 -12.96 -4.55 9.93
C VAL A 227 -13.20 -5.87 10.66
N LYS A 228 -12.11 -6.61 10.88
CA LYS A 228 -12.08 -7.83 11.68
C LYS A 228 -11.10 -7.64 12.83
N GLU A 229 -11.44 -8.17 13.99
CA GLU A 229 -10.52 -8.30 15.11
C GLU A 229 -9.88 -9.67 15.06
N MET A 230 -8.55 -9.73 15.00
CA MET A 230 -7.75 -10.95 14.91
C MET A 230 -6.53 -10.83 15.80
N HIS A 231 -6.24 -11.83 16.60
CA HIS A 231 -5.12 -11.82 17.55
C HIS A 231 -4.12 -12.94 17.31
N THR A 232 -4.55 -14.00 16.64
CA THR A 232 -3.81 -15.26 16.50
C THR A 232 -3.76 -15.74 15.06
N ASP A 233 -2.88 -16.70 14.80
CA ASP A 233 -2.80 -17.45 13.54
C ASP A 233 -4.10 -18.19 13.27
N ASP A 234 -4.74 -18.72 14.34
CA ASP A 234 -6.00 -19.45 14.22
C ASP A 234 -7.12 -18.52 13.74
N ASP A 235 -7.20 -17.27 14.19
CA ASP A 235 -8.16 -16.29 13.70
C ASP A 235 -8.00 -16.05 12.18
N MET A 236 -6.74 -15.94 11.72
CA MET A 236 -6.43 -15.83 10.30
C MET A 236 -6.88 -17.06 9.53
N MET A 237 -6.59 -18.25 10.04
CA MET A 237 -6.95 -19.51 9.40
C MET A 237 -8.45 -19.70 9.31
N VAL A 238 -9.19 -19.33 10.37
CA VAL A 238 -10.66 -19.36 10.38
C VAL A 238 -11.22 -18.44 9.29
N GLU A 239 -10.74 -17.21 9.21
CA GLU A 239 -11.20 -16.24 8.20
C GLU A 239 -10.89 -16.75 6.77
N ILE A 240 -9.71 -17.31 6.54
CA ILE A 240 -9.36 -17.94 5.25
C ILE A 240 -10.25 -19.13 4.93
N GLN A 241 -10.51 -20.02 5.88
CA GLN A 241 -11.34 -21.21 5.66
C GLN A 241 -12.80 -20.85 5.36
N VAL A 242 -13.36 -19.91 6.12
CA VAL A 242 -14.73 -19.42 5.89
C VAL A 242 -14.89 -18.85 4.48
N ASN A 243 -13.89 -18.13 4.01
CA ASN A 243 -13.94 -17.42 2.72
C ASN A 243 -13.30 -18.20 1.55
N SER A 244 -12.65 -19.34 1.80
CA SER A 244 -11.97 -20.13 0.75
C SER A 244 -12.87 -20.49 -0.42
N LYS A 245 -14.11 -20.90 -0.14
CA LYS A 245 -15.10 -21.24 -1.17
C LYS A 245 -15.47 -20.05 -2.06
N LEU A 246 -15.52 -18.85 -1.49
CA LEU A 246 -15.77 -17.61 -2.24
C LEU A 246 -14.59 -17.30 -3.12
N PHE A 247 -13.37 -17.44 -2.58
CA PHE A 247 -12.12 -17.22 -3.29
C PHE A 247 -11.96 -18.18 -4.48
N ASP A 248 -12.19 -19.49 -4.27
CA ASP A 248 -12.10 -20.48 -5.33
C ASP A 248 -13.15 -20.26 -6.44
N LYS A 249 -14.35 -19.85 -6.07
CA LYS A 249 -15.42 -19.53 -7.02
C LYS A 249 -15.07 -18.32 -7.89
N ALA A 250 -14.49 -17.29 -7.30
CA ALA A 250 -14.07 -16.10 -8.02
C ALA A 250 -12.82 -16.36 -8.88
N ARG A 251 -11.84 -17.12 -8.38
CA ARG A 251 -10.66 -17.54 -9.14
C ARG A 251 -11.03 -18.37 -10.38
N LYS A 252 -12.02 -19.26 -10.27
CA LYS A 252 -12.54 -20.01 -11.43
C LYS A 252 -13.19 -19.08 -12.46
N LYS A 253 -13.88 -18.02 -12.03
CA LYS A 253 -14.43 -17.01 -12.94
C LYS A 253 -13.33 -16.19 -13.64
N SER A 254 -12.24 -15.85 -12.95
CA SER A 254 -11.13 -15.06 -13.52
C SER A 254 -10.27 -15.88 -14.50
N ASN A 255 -10.07 -17.17 -14.27
CA ASN A 255 -9.29 -18.03 -15.16
C ASN A 255 -9.98 -18.33 -16.51
N GLY A 256 -11.28 -18.05 -16.64
CA GLY A 256 -12.03 -18.13 -17.89
C GLY A 256 -11.97 -16.85 -18.75
N ARG A 257 -11.31 -15.77 -18.26
CA ARG A 257 -11.17 -14.50 -18.98
C ARG A 257 -9.75 -14.34 -19.51
N PRO A 258 -9.53 -13.72 -20.69
CA PRO A 258 -8.20 -13.48 -21.21
C PRO A 258 -7.39 -12.65 -20.19
N LYS A 259 -6.13 -13.06 -19.95
CA LYS A 259 -5.19 -12.34 -19.08
C LYS A 259 -4.99 -10.93 -19.65
N ILE A 260 -5.61 -9.93 -19.02
CA ILE A 260 -5.50 -8.52 -19.42
C ILE A 260 -4.20 -7.89 -18.90
N PHE A 261 -3.40 -8.66 -18.13
CA PHE A 261 -2.12 -8.22 -17.56
C PHE A 261 -1.02 -9.21 -17.98
N GLN A 262 -0.40 -8.96 -19.08
CA GLN A 262 0.99 -9.28 -19.38
C GLN A 262 1.71 -8.01 -19.78
#